data_89fdf7e11911824ddc56cd121e3c0f30
#
_entry.id   89fdf7e11911824ddc56cd121e3c0f30
#
_cell.length_a   1.000
_cell.length_b   1.000
_cell.length_c   1.000
_cell.angle_alpha   90.00
_cell.angle_beta   90.00
_cell.angle_gamma   90.00
#
_symmetry.space_group_name_H-M   'P 1'
#
loop_
_entity.id
_entity.type
_entity.pdbx_description
1 polymer ?
#
loop_
_entity_poly.entity_id
_entity_poly.type
_entity_poly.pdbx_seq_one_letter_code
_entity_poly.pdbx_strand_id
1 'polypeptide(L)'
;MFPADVTEINDLVSFAKREGTVYYFNGPMPVFSHADSDRPSFRMFTSQLVINGNCTQAQMVRAFGISAISMKRYVKRYRQGGAAGFFKGRAARQPRVLTPVVLQKAQELIQQGHGRNQVAQELGIKSDTLRKAIQAGRIVAPIKKKRRGRGQEPAECH
;
A
#
# COMPACT_ATOMS: atom_id res chain seq x y z
N MET A 1 19.25 6.46 -36.03
CA MET A 1 19.54 5.03 -35.91
C MET A 1 19.62 4.69 -34.43
N PHE A 2 18.85 3.74 -33.92
CA PHE A 2 18.89 3.30 -32.53
C PHE A 2 20.09 2.38 -32.27
N PRO A 3 20.52 2.25 -30.99
CA PRO A 3 21.49 1.21 -30.60
C PRO A 3 20.99 -0.19 -30.93
N ALA A 4 21.89 -1.16 -31.04
CA ALA A 4 21.50 -2.57 -31.18
C ALA A 4 20.76 -3.06 -29.91
N ASP A 5 19.87 -4.04 -30.09
CA ASP A 5 19.10 -4.69 -28.98
C ASP A 5 18.17 -3.76 -28.20
N VAL A 6 17.50 -2.83 -28.89
CA VAL A 6 16.46 -1.99 -28.29
C VAL A 6 15.08 -2.37 -28.81
N THR A 7 14.07 -2.13 -27.98
CA THR A 7 12.67 -2.20 -28.37
C THR A 7 12.19 -0.81 -28.74
N GLU A 8 11.77 -0.63 -29.99
CA GLU A 8 11.24 0.64 -30.48
C GLU A 8 9.84 0.90 -29.93
N ILE A 9 9.61 2.09 -29.44
CA ILE A 9 8.29 2.59 -29.05
C ILE A 9 7.67 3.33 -30.24
N ASN A 10 8.49 4.14 -30.88
CA ASN A 10 8.22 4.83 -32.14
C ASN A 10 9.55 5.25 -32.81
N ASP A 11 9.50 6.01 -33.90
CA ASP A 11 10.68 6.43 -34.66
C ASP A 11 11.70 7.27 -33.87
N LEU A 12 11.29 7.87 -32.75
CA LEU A 12 12.12 8.75 -31.93
C LEU A 12 12.56 8.11 -30.60
N VAL A 13 11.72 7.23 -30.03
CA VAL A 13 11.92 6.71 -28.67
C VAL A 13 12.01 5.21 -28.70
N SER A 14 13.03 4.67 -28.03
CA SER A 14 13.21 3.24 -27.81
C SER A 14 13.63 2.97 -26.36
N PHE A 15 13.60 1.71 -25.96
CA PHE A 15 14.12 1.28 -24.66
C PHE A 15 14.86 -0.06 -24.78
N ALA A 16 15.78 -0.28 -23.85
CA ALA A 16 16.45 -1.57 -23.68
C ALA A 16 16.40 -1.96 -22.19
N LYS A 17 16.29 -3.25 -21.94
CA LYS A 17 16.41 -3.82 -20.60
C LYS A 17 17.70 -4.61 -20.51
N ARG A 18 18.64 -4.16 -19.67
CA ARG A 18 19.96 -4.79 -19.48
C ARG A 18 20.26 -4.87 -17.99
N GLU A 19 20.67 -6.03 -17.53
CA GLU A 19 21.13 -6.27 -16.15
C GLU A 19 20.19 -5.71 -15.06
N GLY A 20 18.87 -5.87 -15.23
CA GLY A 20 17.87 -5.37 -14.28
C GLY A 20 17.64 -3.85 -14.31
N THR A 21 18.20 -3.15 -15.31
CA THR A 21 18.02 -1.72 -15.54
C THR A 21 17.33 -1.50 -16.87
N VAL A 22 16.37 -0.57 -16.90
CA VAL A 22 15.67 -0.13 -18.12
C VAL A 22 16.27 1.19 -18.54
N TYR A 23 16.77 1.23 -19.77
CA TYR A 23 17.34 2.42 -20.41
C TYR A 23 16.39 2.92 -21.48
N TYR A 24 16.19 4.22 -21.55
CA TYR A 24 15.41 4.87 -22.58
C TYR A 24 16.29 5.70 -23.47
N PHE A 25 16.00 5.71 -24.76
CA PHE A 25 16.77 6.39 -25.78
C PHE A 25 15.88 7.32 -26.60
N ASN A 26 16.43 8.47 -26.96
CA ASN A 26 15.89 9.35 -27.99
C ASN A 26 16.87 9.31 -29.16
N GLY A 27 16.51 8.61 -30.25
CA GLY A 27 17.47 8.23 -31.26
C GLY A 27 18.61 7.41 -30.66
N PRO A 28 19.87 7.76 -30.89
CA PRO A 28 21.03 7.06 -30.33
C PRO A 28 21.35 7.46 -28.86
N MET A 29 20.74 8.52 -28.33
CA MET A 29 21.12 9.10 -27.03
C MET A 29 20.32 8.49 -25.88
N PRO A 30 20.98 8.00 -24.83
CA PRO A 30 20.30 7.61 -23.60
C PRO A 30 19.79 8.87 -22.88
N VAL A 31 18.51 8.88 -22.54
CA VAL A 31 17.86 10.06 -21.91
C VAL A 31 17.41 9.79 -20.47
N PHE A 32 17.19 8.54 -20.11
CA PHE A 32 16.78 8.16 -18.77
C PHE A 32 17.06 6.67 -18.51
N SER A 33 17.28 6.33 -17.24
CA SER A 33 17.36 4.93 -16.82
C SER A 33 16.80 4.75 -15.40
N HIS A 34 16.32 3.57 -15.11
CA HIS A 34 15.87 3.19 -13.75
C HIS A 34 16.00 1.68 -13.57
N ALA A 35 16.07 1.23 -12.31
CA ALA A 35 15.98 -0.20 -12.02
C ALA A 35 14.62 -0.77 -12.45
N ASP A 36 14.58 -1.99 -12.96
CA ASP A 36 13.36 -2.66 -13.40
C ASP A 36 12.31 -2.79 -12.28
N SER A 37 12.78 -2.87 -11.03
CA SER A 37 11.93 -2.88 -9.82
C SER A 37 11.39 -1.50 -9.44
N ASP A 38 11.98 -0.41 -9.95
CA ASP A 38 11.58 0.96 -9.61
C ASP A 38 10.35 1.41 -10.39
N ARG A 39 9.19 0.96 -9.91
CA ARG A 39 7.90 1.32 -10.49
C ARG A 39 7.53 2.81 -10.42
N PRO A 40 7.90 3.57 -9.38
CA PRO A 40 7.70 5.02 -9.37
C PRO A 40 8.38 5.72 -10.53
N SER A 41 9.68 5.48 -10.75
CA SER A 41 10.44 6.08 -11.86
C SER A 41 9.90 5.67 -13.22
N PHE A 42 9.56 4.39 -13.42
CA PHE A 42 8.89 3.91 -14.62
C PHE A 42 7.61 4.70 -14.92
N ARG A 43 6.71 4.82 -13.94
CA ARG A 43 5.43 5.51 -14.10
C ARG A 43 5.61 7.00 -14.35
N MET A 44 6.56 7.61 -13.68
CA MET A 44 6.91 9.02 -13.84
C MET A 44 7.40 9.28 -15.27
N PHE A 45 8.41 8.53 -15.72
CA PHE A 45 9.06 8.80 -16.99
C PHE A 45 8.16 8.47 -18.20
N THR A 46 7.43 7.36 -18.17
CA THR A 46 6.45 7.02 -19.22
C THR A 46 5.33 8.06 -19.32
N SER A 47 4.91 8.66 -18.19
CA SER A 47 3.96 9.77 -18.20
C SER A 47 4.54 11.03 -18.81
N GLN A 48 5.79 11.32 -18.50
CA GLN A 48 6.52 12.49 -19.03
C GLN A 48 6.65 12.41 -20.54
N LEU A 49 7.02 11.25 -21.08
CA LEU A 49 7.10 11.04 -22.54
C LEU A 49 5.77 11.29 -23.25
N VAL A 50 4.65 10.89 -22.64
CA VAL A 50 3.32 11.14 -23.21
C VAL A 50 2.93 12.61 -23.10
N ILE A 51 3.21 13.27 -21.99
CA ILE A 51 2.85 14.68 -21.78
C ILE A 51 3.68 15.62 -22.65
N ASN A 52 4.96 15.30 -22.84
CA ASN A 52 5.85 16.05 -23.73
C ASN A 52 5.56 15.80 -25.23
N GLY A 53 4.63 14.88 -25.55
CA GLY A 53 4.30 14.58 -26.93
C GLY A 53 5.30 13.67 -27.67
N ASN A 54 6.28 13.11 -26.95
CA ASN A 54 7.28 12.19 -27.53
C ASN A 54 6.67 10.85 -27.91
N CYS A 55 5.61 10.42 -27.18
CA CYS A 55 4.91 9.16 -27.41
C CYS A 55 3.42 9.29 -27.13
N THR A 56 2.61 8.47 -27.78
CA THR A 56 1.18 8.36 -27.47
C THR A 56 0.94 7.34 -26.35
N GLN A 57 -0.21 7.46 -25.65
CA GLN A 57 -0.60 6.47 -24.65
C GLN A 57 -0.72 5.05 -25.23
N ALA A 58 -1.21 4.94 -26.48
CA ALA A 58 -1.35 3.66 -27.17
C ALA A 58 0.02 3.00 -27.45
N GLN A 59 1.01 3.77 -27.82
CA GLN A 59 2.39 3.28 -28.01
C GLN A 59 2.98 2.76 -26.70
N MET A 60 2.79 3.49 -25.58
CA MET A 60 3.24 3.04 -24.26
C MET A 60 2.54 1.75 -23.80
N VAL A 61 1.23 1.65 -24.02
CA VAL A 61 0.44 0.44 -23.72
C VAL A 61 0.98 -0.77 -24.49
N ARG A 62 1.26 -0.59 -25.79
CA ARG A 62 1.79 -1.66 -26.64
C ARG A 62 3.21 -2.07 -26.26
N ALA A 63 4.10 -1.09 -26.04
CA ALA A 63 5.51 -1.33 -25.76
C ALA A 63 5.76 -2.03 -24.43
N PHE A 64 5.00 -1.66 -23.39
CA PHE A 64 5.21 -2.16 -22.03
C PHE A 64 4.15 -3.16 -21.54
N GLY A 65 3.16 -3.50 -22.34
CA GLY A 65 2.08 -4.43 -21.95
C GLY A 65 1.23 -3.95 -20.76
N ILE A 66 1.19 -2.65 -20.50
CA ILE A 66 0.38 -2.07 -19.42
C ILE A 66 -1.05 -1.79 -19.92
N SER A 67 -2.03 -1.80 -19.00
CA SER A 67 -3.40 -1.47 -19.38
C SER A 67 -3.58 0.03 -19.71
N ALA A 68 -4.47 0.34 -20.66
CA ALA A 68 -4.79 1.73 -21.01
C ALA A 68 -5.31 2.54 -19.81
N ILE A 69 -6.03 1.88 -18.88
CA ILE A 69 -6.51 2.49 -17.64
C ILE A 69 -5.33 2.89 -16.75
N SER A 70 -4.32 2.03 -16.64
CA SER A 70 -3.11 2.33 -15.87
C SER A 70 -2.38 3.52 -16.46
N MET A 71 -2.20 3.56 -17.79
CA MET A 71 -1.53 4.66 -18.46
C MET A 71 -2.27 6.00 -18.26
N LYS A 72 -3.60 6.01 -18.40
CA LYS A 72 -4.42 7.20 -18.11
C LYS A 72 -4.24 7.70 -16.67
N ARG A 73 -4.17 6.76 -15.70
CA ARG A 73 -3.93 7.12 -14.28
C ARG A 73 -2.55 7.71 -14.06
N TYR A 74 -1.51 7.19 -14.74
CA TYR A 74 -0.16 7.72 -14.63
C TYR A 74 -0.08 9.14 -15.20
N VAL A 75 -0.62 9.38 -16.40
CA VAL A 75 -0.70 10.71 -17.01
C VAL A 75 -1.48 11.70 -16.15
N LYS A 76 -2.64 11.28 -15.61
CA LYS A 76 -3.43 12.11 -14.69
C LYS A 76 -2.61 12.49 -13.44
N ARG A 77 -1.90 11.53 -12.86
CA ARG A 77 -1.06 11.76 -11.67
C ARG A 77 0.08 12.73 -11.97
N TYR A 78 0.72 12.61 -13.12
CA TYR A 78 1.76 13.53 -13.55
C TYR A 78 1.22 14.95 -13.73
N ARG A 79 0.06 15.13 -14.36
CA ARG A 79 -0.59 16.44 -14.53
C ARG A 79 -0.94 17.11 -13.20
N GLN A 80 -1.31 16.33 -12.18
CA GLN A 80 -1.71 16.84 -10.87
C GLN A 80 -0.53 17.17 -9.94
N GLY A 81 0.53 16.40 -9.99
CA GLY A 81 1.62 16.49 -9.00
C GLY A 81 3.02 16.49 -9.60
N GLY A 82 3.15 16.56 -10.91
CA GLY A 82 4.44 16.48 -11.61
C GLY A 82 5.19 15.18 -11.28
N ALA A 83 6.49 15.20 -11.52
CA ALA A 83 7.39 14.09 -11.21
C ALA A 83 7.34 13.72 -9.71
N ALA A 84 7.37 14.73 -8.83
CA ALA A 84 7.32 14.53 -7.38
C ALA A 84 6.09 13.75 -6.89
N GLY A 85 4.98 13.81 -7.65
CA GLY A 85 3.75 13.07 -7.34
C GLY A 85 3.94 11.56 -7.26
N PHE A 86 4.93 11.00 -7.93
CA PHE A 86 5.19 9.55 -7.95
C PHE A 86 6.03 9.07 -6.78
N PHE A 87 6.82 9.94 -6.18
CA PHE A 87 7.75 9.62 -5.09
C PHE A 87 7.22 9.99 -3.71
N LYS A 88 6.10 10.73 -3.65
CA LYS A 88 5.40 10.96 -2.38
C LYS A 88 4.86 9.62 -1.87
N GLY A 89 5.33 9.18 -0.70
CA GLY A 89 4.80 8.03 0.00
C GLY A 89 3.28 8.13 0.12
N ARG A 90 2.58 7.00 0.03
CA ARG A 90 1.15 6.99 0.41
C ARG A 90 1.08 7.43 1.86
N ALA A 91 0.38 8.53 2.12
CA ALA A 91 -0.04 8.84 3.49
C ALA A 91 -0.70 7.57 4.07
N ALA A 92 -0.19 7.12 5.20
CA ALA A 92 -0.77 5.97 5.88
C ALA A 92 -2.27 6.21 6.02
N ARG A 93 -3.08 5.26 5.52
CA ARG A 93 -4.54 5.36 5.66
C ARG A 93 -4.83 5.42 7.14
N GLN A 94 -5.34 6.54 7.61
CA GLN A 94 -5.85 6.63 8.98
C GLN A 94 -6.95 5.58 9.17
N PRO A 95 -6.91 4.80 10.25
CA PRO A 95 -7.95 3.80 10.52
C PRO A 95 -9.27 4.52 10.69
N ARG A 96 -10.27 4.13 9.88
CA ARG A 96 -11.60 4.76 9.91
C ARG A 96 -12.38 4.48 11.21
N VAL A 97 -12.14 3.35 11.85
CA VAL A 97 -12.89 2.87 13.01
C VAL A 97 -12.07 2.97 14.29
N LEU A 98 -10.81 2.56 14.26
CA LEU A 98 -9.90 2.61 15.41
C LEU A 98 -9.05 3.88 15.35
N THR A 99 -9.68 5.04 15.51
CA THR A 99 -8.97 6.31 15.65
C THR A 99 -8.20 6.34 16.98
N PRO A 100 -7.18 7.18 17.14
CA PRO A 100 -6.45 7.30 18.41
C PRO A 100 -7.37 7.55 19.61
N VAL A 101 -8.41 8.37 19.44
CA VAL A 101 -9.42 8.66 20.47
C VAL A 101 -10.21 7.41 20.85
N VAL A 102 -10.65 6.61 19.89
CA VAL A 102 -11.38 5.36 20.14
C VAL A 102 -10.48 4.33 20.82
N LEU A 103 -9.20 4.24 20.44
CA LEU A 103 -8.24 3.34 21.08
C LEU A 103 -8.00 3.74 22.54
N GLN A 104 -7.87 5.04 22.86
CA GLN A 104 -7.70 5.52 24.20
C GLN A 104 -8.93 5.21 25.07
N LYS A 105 -10.13 5.53 24.60
CA LYS A 105 -11.38 5.20 25.29
C LYS A 105 -11.53 3.69 25.52
N ALA A 106 -11.21 2.87 24.51
CA ALA A 106 -11.24 1.41 24.65
C ALA A 106 -10.26 0.92 25.71
N GLN A 107 -9.08 1.52 25.79
CA GLN A 107 -8.06 1.19 26.80
C GLN A 107 -8.57 1.52 28.21
N GLU A 108 -9.16 2.71 28.40
CA GLU A 108 -9.72 3.15 29.70
C GLU A 108 -10.83 2.22 30.16
N LEU A 109 -11.80 1.89 29.30
CA LEU A 109 -12.90 0.99 29.64
C LEU A 109 -12.43 -0.44 30.00
N ILE A 110 -11.45 -0.94 29.29
CA ILE A 110 -10.85 -2.27 29.57
C ILE A 110 -10.10 -2.23 30.91
N GLN A 111 -9.41 -1.15 31.24
CA GLN A 111 -8.73 -0.99 32.54
C GLN A 111 -9.72 -0.88 33.71
N GLN A 112 -10.89 -0.29 33.49
CA GLN A 112 -12.00 -0.23 34.44
C GLN A 112 -12.68 -1.60 34.65
N GLY A 113 -12.27 -2.64 33.90
CA GLY A 113 -12.79 -4.00 34.07
C GLY A 113 -13.95 -4.35 33.15
N HIS A 114 -14.34 -3.47 32.23
CA HIS A 114 -15.42 -3.76 31.27
C HIS A 114 -15.04 -4.92 30.33
N GLY A 115 -16.00 -5.77 30.05
CA GLY A 115 -15.81 -6.89 29.13
C GLY A 115 -15.65 -6.41 27.68
N ARG A 116 -14.83 -7.12 26.88
CA ARG A 116 -14.59 -6.77 25.46
C ARG A 116 -15.87 -6.48 24.67
N ASN A 117 -16.93 -7.28 24.87
CA ASN A 117 -18.19 -7.10 24.15
C ASN A 117 -18.94 -5.83 24.59
N GLN A 118 -18.90 -5.49 25.87
CA GLN A 118 -19.45 -4.24 26.39
C GLN A 118 -18.73 -3.02 25.83
N VAL A 119 -17.40 -3.03 25.85
CA VAL A 119 -16.57 -1.96 25.27
C VAL A 119 -16.85 -1.79 23.78
N ALA A 120 -16.97 -2.90 23.04
CA ALA A 120 -17.27 -2.84 21.62
C ALA A 120 -18.66 -2.22 21.35
N GLN A 121 -19.66 -2.57 22.16
CA GLN A 121 -21.01 -2.03 22.06
C GLN A 121 -21.06 -0.55 22.42
N GLU A 122 -20.39 -0.13 23.49
CA GLU A 122 -20.34 1.27 23.94
C GLU A 122 -19.64 2.19 22.94
N LEU A 123 -18.59 1.68 22.28
CA LEU A 123 -17.85 2.42 21.26
C LEU A 123 -18.45 2.29 19.84
N GLY A 124 -19.54 1.54 19.67
CA GLY A 124 -20.19 1.31 18.38
C GLY A 124 -19.30 0.58 17.35
N ILE A 125 -18.38 -0.26 17.83
CA ILE A 125 -17.45 -1.02 16.98
C ILE A 125 -17.71 -2.52 17.06
N LYS A 126 -17.33 -3.27 16.02
CA LYS A 126 -17.44 -4.74 16.04
C LYS A 126 -16.47 -5.32 17.07
N SER A 127 -16.93 -6.27 17.89
CA SER A 127 -16.11 -6.94 18.91
C SER A 127 -14.88 -7.65 18.33
N ASP A 128 -14.97 -8.11 17.06
CA ASP A 128 -13.83 -8.71 16.35
C ASP A 128 -12.75 -7.66 16.00
N THR A 129 -13.14 -6.43 15.70
CA THR A 129 -12.21 -5.31 15.47
C THR A 129 -11.43 -5.00 16.75
N LEU A 130 -12.13 -4.97 17.89
CA LEU A 130 -11.49 -4.77 19.19
C LEU A 130 -10.56 -5.94 19.56
N ARG A 131 -10.98 -7.19 19.29
CA ARG A 131 -10.16 -8.39 19.49
C ARG A 131 -8.84 -8.30 18.72
N LYS A 132 -8.90 -7.92 17.43
CA LYS A 132 -7.72 -7.77 16.59
C LYS A 132 -6.81 -6.64 17.09
N ALA A 133 -7.36 -5.55 17.63
CA ALA A 133 -6.59 -4.46 18.21
C ALA A 133 -5.83 -4.91 19.48
N ILE A 134 -6.45 -5.73 20.33
CA ILE A 134 -5.81 -6.32 21.51
C ILE A 134 -4.71 -7.31 21.08
N GLN A 135 -4.98 -8.19 20.12
CA GLN A 135 -3.98 -9.12 19.59
C GLN A 135 -2.78 -8.41 18.95
N ALA A 136 -3.01 -7.28 18.30
CA ALA A 136 -1.96 -6.46 17.70
C ALA A 136 -1.21 -5.57 18.72
N GLY A 137 -1.49 -5.70 20.02
CA GLY A 137 -0.84 -4.92 21.07
C GLY A 137 -1.22 -3.43 21.11
N ARG A 138 -2.24 -3.00 20.34
CA ARG A 138 -2.71 -1.61 20.34
C ARG A 138 -3.53 -1.25 21.57
N ILE A 139 -4.04 -2.25 22.26
CA ILE A 139 -4.82 -2.15 23.50
C ILE A 139 -4.29 -3.23 24.43
N VAL A 140 -3.92 -2.85 25.64
CA VAL A 140 -3.43 -3.78 26.67
C VAL A 140 -4.63 -4.27 27.48
N ALA A 141 -4.98 -5.55 27.31
CA ALA A 141 -6.01 -6.18 28.15
C ALA A 141 -5.37 -6.78 29.41
N PRO A 142 -5.97 -6.60 30.61
CA PRO A 142 -5.49 -7.25 31.80
C PRO A 142 -5.55 -8.78 31.65
N ILE A 143 -4.52 -9.46 32.06
CA ILE A 143 -4.44 -10.93 32.04
C ILE A 143 -5.53 -11.45 32.98
N LYS A 144 -6.60 -12.06 32.43
CA LYS A 144 -7.59 -12.74 33.26
C LYS A 144 -6.90 -13.90 33.98
N LYS A 145 -6.69 -13.78 35.29
CA LYS A 145 -6.34 -14.93 36.12
C LYS A 145 -7.37 -16.02 35.89
N LYS A 146 -6.92 -17.15 35.34
CA LYS A 146 -7.75 -18.35 35.17
C LYS A 146 -8.32 -18.71 36.55
N ARG A 147 -9.62 -18.56 36.76
CA ARG A 147 -10.26 -19.08 37.96
C ARG A 147 -9.96 -20.57 37.99
N ARG A 148 -9.11 -21.00 38.94
CA ARG A 148 -8.94 -22.41 39.28
C ARG A 148 -10.32 -22.91 39.67
N GLY A 149 -10.78 -23.97 38.99
CA GLY A 149 -12.04 -24.66 39.30
C GLY A 149 -12.08 -25.03 40.77
N ARG A 150 -13.21 -24.72 41.40
CA ARG A 150 -13.57 -25.19 42.73
C ARG A 150 -13.42 -26.70 42.71
N GLY A 151 -12.56 -27.23 43.59
CA GLY A 151 -12.40 -28.64 43.78
C GLY A 151 -13.73 -29.30 44.13
N GLN A 152 -14.00 -30.44 43.53
CA GLN A 152 -15.00 -31.38 43.97
C GLN A 152 -14.60 -31.88 45.37
N GLU A 153 -15.46 -31.65 46.36
CA GLU A 153 -15.41 -32.38 47.64
C GLU A 153 -15.70 -33.85 47.38
N PRO A 154 -14.95 -34.78 47.97
CA PRO A 154 -15.29 -36.18 47.89
C PRO A 154 -16.49 -36.44 48.79
N ALA A 155 -17.53 -37.05 48.22
CA ALA A 155 -18.65 -37.60 49.00
C ALA A 155 -18.14 -38.72 49.92
N GLU A 156 -18.26 -38.53 51.24
CA GLU A 156 -18.11 -39.61 52.20
C GLU A 156 -19.27 -40.57 52.08
N CYS A 157 -18.94 -41.82 51.86
CA CYS A 157 -19.80 -42.94 51.95
C CYS A 157 -20.03 -43.35 53.47
N HIS A 158 -21.26 -43.39 53.88
CA HIS A 158 -21.69 -44.17 55.07
C HIS A 158 -22.53 -45.35 54.63
#